data_e5d18cfdbe973797f44192138b71c8cb
#
_entry.id   e5d18cfdbe973797f44192138b71c8cb
#
_cell.length_a   1.000
_cell.length_b   1.000
_cell.length_c   1.000
_cell.angle_alpha   90.00
_cell.angle_beta   90.00
_cell.angle_gamma   90.00
#
_symmetry.space_group_name_H-M   'P 1'
#
loop_
_entity.id
_entity.type
_entity.pdbx_description
1 polymer ?
#
loop_
_entity_poly.entity_id
_entity_poly.type
_entity_poly.pdbx_seq_one_letter_code
_entity_poly.pdbx_strand_id
1 'polypeptide(L)'
;MADLLPLIIVGASGFGREVACLVKDINKIKPTWNLLGLVDDNLQGKTVEGFPILGPVASLSELYPKPFVAIAIADPSTRKRLVETITGYGLQFATLIHPSVSMSDYVRIGEGCIICRNTLFTTNIEIGNHCIINVNCSFGHDTVVNEFASIMSHTAVAGD
;
A
#
# COMPACT_ATOMS: atom_id res chain seq x y z
N MET A 1 -8.23 23.47 7.89
CA MET A 1 -8.35 22.06 7.46
C MET A 1 -6.93 21.55 7.33
N ALA A 2 -6.60 20.36 7.86
CA ALA A 2 -5.26 19.82 7.66
C ALA A 2 -5.04 19.56 6.16
N ASP A 3 -3.90 19.96 5.63
CA ASP A 3 -3.55 19.70 4.25
C ASP A 3 -3.38 18.19 4.06
N LEU A 4 -4.10 17.62 3.08
CA LEU A 4 -3.99 16.21 2.75
C LEU A 4 -2.61 15.93 2.13
N LEU A 5 -2.01 14.81 2.50
CA LEU A 5 -0.72 14.39 1.98
C LEU A 5 -0.85 13.89 0.53
N PRO A 6 -0.06 14.41 -0.41
CA PRO A 6 -0.11 13.97 -1.81
C PRO A 6 0.34 12.51 -1.91
N LEU A 7 -0.45 11.68 -2.59
CA LEU A 7 -0.21 10.25 -2.77
C LEU A 7 -0.31 9.86 -4.24
N ILE A 8 0.57 8.98 -4.68
CA ILE A 8 0.51 8.30 -5.99
C ILE A 8 0.55 6.79 -5.76
N ILE A 9 -0.26 6.07 -6.52
CA ILE A 9 -0.24 4.60 -6.53
C ILE A 9 0.59 4.13 -7.73
N VAL A 10 1.51 3.22 -7.50
CA VAL A 10 2.29 2.53 -8.55
C VAL A 10 1.61 1.21 -8.88
N GLY A 11 1.27 1.04 -10.17
CA GLY A 11 0.47 -0.08 -10.66
C GLY A 11 -1.01 0.28 -10.78
N ALA A 12 -1.56 0.14 -11.98
CA ALA A 12 -2.94 0.53 -12.31
C ALA A 12 -3.82 -0.66 -12.74
N SER A 13 -3.38 -1.89 -12.50
CA SER A 13 -4.13 -3.12 -12.74
C SER A 13 -5.23 -3.35 -11.69
N GLY A 14 -5.75 -4.56 -11.58
CA GLY A 14 -6.80 -4.92 -10.61
C GLY A 14 -6.49 -4.47 -9.19
N PHE A 15 -5.32 -4.82 -8.68
CA PHE A 15 -4.93 -4.47 -7.31
C PHE A 15 -4.73 -2.95 -7.11
N GLY A 16 -4.20 -2.24 -8.11
CA GLY A 16 -4.11 -0.77 -8.06
C GLY A 16 -5.47 -0.11 -7.88
N ARG A 17 -6.53 -0.63 -8.53
CA ARG A 17 -7.92 -0.18 -8.35
C ARG A 17 -8.43 -0.44 -6.93
N GLU A 18 -8.16 -1.60 -6.38
CA GLU A 18 -8.51 -1.93 -5.01
C GLU A 18 -7.82 -1.00 -4.01
N VAL A 19 -6.54 -0.68 -4.22
CA VAL A 19 -5.79 0.27 -3.39
C VAL A 19 -6.36 1.69 -3.50
N ALA A 20 -6.79 2.12 -4.69
CA ALA A 20 -7.47 3.42 -4.82
C ALA A 20 -8.80 3.46 -4.02
N CYS A 21 -9.56 2.36 -4.02
CA CYS A 21 -10.74 2.24 -3.16
C CYS A 21 -10.38 2.26 -1.66
N LEU A 22 -9.30 1.57 -1.28
CA LEU A 22 -8.80 1.57 0.10
C LEU A 22 -8.45 2.99 0.57
N VAL A 23 -7.80 3.79 -0.26
CA VAL A 23 -7.53 5.21 0.03
C VAL A 23 -8.81 6.01 0.24
N LYS A 24 -9.84 5.80 -0.59
CA LYS A 24 -11.16 6.42 -0.40
C LYS A 24 -11.78 6.03 0.96
N ASP A 25 -11.67 4.77 1.36
CA ASP A 25 -12.22 4.28 2.63
C ASP A 25 -11.44 4.83 3.85
N ILE A 26 -10.11 4.96 3.77
CA ILE A 26 -9.31 5.66 4.78
C ILE A 26 -9.82 7.10 4.94
N ASN A 27 -9.96 7.83 3.83
CA ASN A 27 -10.34 9.23 3.86
C ASN A 27 -11.77 9.49 4.37
N LYS A 28 -12.68 8.53 4.26
CA LYS A 28 -14.03 8.63 4.86
C LYS A 28 -13.98 8.68 6.39
N ILE A 29 -13.02 8.01 7.00
CA ILE A 29 -12.88 7.95 8.47
C ILE A 29 -11.94 9.05 8.95
N LYS A 30 -10.78 9.17 8.32
CA LYS A 30 -9.77 10.18 8.64
C LYS A 30 -9.19 10.72 7.33
N PRO A 31 -9.61 11.90 6.88
CA PRO A 31 -9.03 12.55 5.72
C PRO A 31 -7.52 12.69 5.87
N THR A 32 -6.76 11.96 5.08
CA THR A 32 -5.30 11.85 5.20
C THR A 32 -4.62 12.06 3.84
N TRP A 33 -5.14 11.45 2.77
CA TRP A 33 -4.48 11.36 1.49
C TRP A 33 -5.16 12.17 0.40
N ASN A 34 -4.40 12.96 -0.36
CA ASN A 34 -4.81 13.51 -1.64
C ASN A 34 -4.26 12.57 -2.74
N LEU A 35 -5.08 11.63 -3.21
CA LEU A 35 -4.70 10.72 -4.28
C LEU A 35 -4.67 11.48 -5.62
N LEU A 36 -3.45 11.77 -6.11
CA LEU A 36 -3.22 12.53 -7.34
C LEU A 36 -3.50 11.70 -8.60
N GLY A 37 -3.23 10.40 -8.55
CA GLY A 37 -3.41 9.47 -9.66
C GLY A 37 -2.57 8.21 -9.48
N LEU A 38 -2.44 7.47 -10.58
CA LEU A 38 -1.63 6.25 -10.63
C LEU A 38 -0.51 6.42 -11.67
N VAL A 39 0.55 5.63 -11.52
CA VAL A 39 1.58 5.47 -12.57
C VAL A 39 1.65 4.00 -12.97
N ASP A 40 1.79 3.76 -14.28
CA ASP A 40 1.88 2.41 -14.84
C ASP A 40 2.57 2.46 -16.20
N ASP A 41 3.54 1.58 -16.41
CA ASP A 41 4.33 1.56 -17.65
C ASP A 41 3.52 1.11 -18.87
N ASN A 42 2.43 0.37 -18.65
CA ASN A 42 1.65 -0.27 -19.72
C ASN A 42 0.29 0.39 -20.01
N LEU A 43 -0.21 1.27 -19.14
CA LEU A 43 -1.59 1.78 -19.18
C LEU A 43 -1.69 3.30 -19.37
N GLN A 44 -0.72 3.92 -19.99
CA GLN A 44 -0.66 5.38 -20.16
C GLN A 44 -1.87 5.94 -20.91
N GLY A 45 -2.25 7.17 -20.56
CA GLY A 45 -3.34 7.91 -21.22
C GLY A 45 -4.75 7.44 -20.88
N LYS A 46 -4.91 6.59 -19.86
CA LYS A 46 -6.19 6.07 -19.38
C LYS A 46 -6.56 6.66 -18.02
N THR A 47 -7.79 6.42 -17.61
CA THR A 47 -8.26 6.65 -16.23
C THR A 47 -8.62 5.32 -15.57
N VAL A 48 -8.38 5.23 -14.27
CA VAL A 48 -8.68 4.05 -13.46
C VAL A 48 -9.44 4.50 -12.23
N GLU A 49 -10.67 4.00 -12.03
CA GLU A 49 -11.57 4.39 -10.93
C GLU A 49 -11.77 5.91 -10.81
N GLY A 50 -11.73 6.62 -11.95
CA GLY A 50 -11.84 8.08 -12.02
C GLY A 50 -10.53 8.83 -11.75
N PHE A 51 -9.43 8.15 -11.48
CA PHE A 51 -8.11 8.75 -11.33
C PHE A 51 -7.30 8.65 -12.63
N PRO A 52 -6.52 9.70 -12.98
CA PRO A 52 -5.67 9.68 -14.15
C PRO A 52 -4.48 8.74 -13.96
N ILE A 53 -4.02 8.14 -15.06
CA ILE A 53 -2.69 7.55 -15.13
C ILE A 53 -1.73 8.66 -15.55
N LEU A 54 -0.85 9.05 -14.61
CA LEU A 54 0.02 10.22 -14.73
C LEU A 54 1.22 9.98 -15.66
N GLY A 55 1.53 8.71 -15.94
CA GLY A 55 2.65 8.33 -16.79
C GLY A 55 3.32 7.03 -16.35
N PRO A 56 4.51 6.73 -16.88
CA PRO A 56 5.32 5.60 -16.44
C PRO A 56 5.93 5.84 -15.05
N VAL A 57 6.44 4.79 -14.42
CA VAL A 57 7.11 4.88 -13.10
C VAL A 57 8.26 5.90 -13.10
N ALA A 58 9.00 6.02 -14.21
CA ALA A 58 10.10 6.96 -14.34
C ALA A 58 9.67 8.44 -14.15
N SER A 59 8.43 8.79 -14.49
CA SER A 59 7.92 10.15 -14.32
C SER A 59 7.87 10.62 -12.85
N LEU A 60 7.90 9.70 -11.90
CA LEU A 60 7.95 10.02 -10.48
C LEU A 60 9.20 10.82 -10.07
N SER A 61 10.30 10.65 -10.80
CA SER A 61 11.58 11.35 -10.51
C SER A 61 11.47 12.87 -10.64
N GLU A 62 10.57 13.34 -11.51
CA GLU A 62 10.43 14.76 -11.88
C GLU A 62 9.38 15.51 -11.04
N LEU A 63 8.62 14.78 -10.20
CA LEU A 63 7.52 15.39 -9.44
C LEU A 63 8.03 16.28 -8.31
N TYR A 64 7.40 17.46 -8.20
CA TYR A 64 7.64 18.39 -7.11
C TYR A 64 6.33 19.13 -6.75
N PRO A 65 5.96 19.27 -5.47
CA PRO A 65 6.59 18.61 -4.30
C PRO A 65 6.52 17.09 -4.38
N LYS A 66 7.46 16.44 -3.70
CA LYS A 66 7.56 14.96 -3.68
C LYS A 66 6.31 14.36 -3.03
N PRO A 67 5.52 13.53 -3.74
CA PRO A 67 4.41 12.81 -3.13
C PRO A 67 4.87 11.59 -2.35
N PHE A 68 4.01 11.08 -1.48
CA PHE A 68 4.11 9.70 -0.98
C PHE A 68 3.73 8.71 -2.09
N VAL A 69 4.27 7.50 -1.99
CA VAL A 69 4.03 6.44 -2.97
C VAL A 69 3.52 5.17 -2.28
N ALA A 70 2.48 4.56 -2.84
CA ALA A 70 2.03 3.21 -2.47
C ALA A 70 2.23 2.26 -3.66
N ILE A 71 2.96 1.15 -3.49
CA ILE A 71 3.26 0.22 -4.58
C ILE A 71 2.25 -0.93 -4.59
N ALA A 72 1.28 -0.87 -5.51
CA ALA A 72 0.20 -1.84 -5.67
C ALA A 72 0.59 -2.97 -6.64
N ILE A 73 1.74 -3.58 -6.42
CA ILE A 73 2.27 -4.69 -7.22
C ILE A 73 2.45 -5.91 -6.32
N ALA A 74 1.66 -6.96 -6.56
CA ALA A 74 1.63 -8.15 -5.70
C ALA A 74 2.90 -9.00 -5.82
N ASP A 75 3.58 -9.02 -6.97
CA ASP A 75 4.83 -9.76 -7.14
C ASP A 75 5.95 -9.17 -6.27
N PRO A 76 6.51 -9.96 -5.31
CA PRO A 76 7.50 -9.46 -4.36
C PRO A 76 8.79 -8.97 -5.02
N SER A 77 9.26 -9.66 -6.04
CA SER A 77 10.53 -9.34 -6.70
C SER A 77 10.42 -8.05 -7.51
N THR A 78 9.31 -7.87 -8.23
CA THR A 78 9.01 -6.61 -8.95
C THR A 78 8.83 -5.46 -7.96
N ARG A 79 8.10 -5.68 -6.86
CA ARG A 79 7.90 -4.66 -5.82
C ARG A 79 9.24 -4.23 -5.21
N LYS A 80 10.15 -5.16 -4.92
CA LYS A 80 11.48 -4.86 -4.39
C LYS A 80 12.26 -3.96 -5.35
N ARG A 81 12.34 -4.30 -6.64
CA ARG A 81 13.01 -3.47 -7.65
C ARG A 81 12.40 -2.07 -7.75
N LEU A 82 11.07 -1.95 -7.66
CA LEU A 82 10.40 -0.65 -7.67
C LEU A 82 10.73 0.16 -6.43
N VAL A 83 10.79 -0.45 -5.25
CA VAL A 83 11.21 0.23 -4.01
C VAL A 83 12.62 0.78 -4.16
N GLU A 84 13.58 -0.01 -4.64
CA GLU A 84 14.97 0.43 -4.87
C GLU A 84 15.03 1.62 -5.85
N THR A 85 14.30 1.55 -6.97
CA THR A 85 14.23 2.61 -7.97
C THR A 85 13.64 3.90 -7.38
N ILE A 86 12.49 3.80 -6.71
CA ILE A 86 11.74 4.95 -6.18
C ILE A 86 12.48 5.59 -4.99
N THR A 87 13.17 4.79 -4.18
CA THR A 87 14.08 5.30 -3.14
C THR A 87 15.18 6.17 -3.76
N GLY A 88 15.73 5.77 -4.92
CA GLY A 88 16.70 6.58 -5.68
C GLY A 88 16.15 7.93 -6.15
N TYR A 89 14.83 8.07 -6.29
CA TYR A 89 14.16 9.34 -6.61
C TYR A 89 13.92 10.22 -5.36
N GLY A 90 14.22 9.74 -4.16
CA GLY A 90 14.03 10.46 -2.90
C GLY A 90 12.57 10.58 -2.48
N LEU A 91 11.72 9.61 -2.83
CA LEU A 91 10.32 9.54 -2.46
C LEU A 91 10.12 8.69 -1.21
N GLN A 92 9.08 8.98 -0.44
CA GLN A 92 8.67 8.25 0.76
C GLN A 92 7.51 7.29 0.46
N PHE A 93 7.46 6.19 1.20
CA PHE A 93 6.42 5.20 1.00
C PHE A 93 5.28 5.35 2.01
N ALA A 94 4.05 5.27 1.52
CA ALA A 94 2.86 5.30 2.34
C ALA A 94 2.54 3.90 2.86
N THR A 95 2.31 3.77 4.16
CA THR A 95 1.65 2.58 4.73
C THR A 95 0.15 2.83 4.74
N LEU A 96 -0.59 1.99 4.02
CA LEU A 96 -2.04 2.09 3.87
C LEU A 96 -2.71 0.96 4.64
N ILE A 97 -3.48 1.31 5.66
CA ILE A 97 -4.20 0.34 6.49
C ILE A 97 -5.70 0.65 6.39
N HIS A 98 -6.47 -0.34 5.94
CA HIS A 98 -7.92 -0.17 5.83
C HIS A 98 -8.55 0.03 7.23
N PRO A 99 -9.53 0.94 7.40
CA PRO A 99 -10.11 1.23 8.71
C PRO A 99 -10.79 0.05 9.42
N SER A 100 -11.16 -1.01 8.70
CA SER A 100 -11.73 -2.22 9.28
C SER A 100 -10.69 -3.23 9.78
N VAL A 101 -9.40 -2.92 9.68
CA VAL A 101 -8.34 -3.78 10.24
C VAL A 101 -8.42 -3.73 11.76
N SER A 102 -8.44 -4.91 12.37
CA SER A 102 -8.42 -5.06 13.83
C SER A 102 -7.02 -5.49 14.28
N MET A 103 -6.43 -4.73 15.20
CA MET A 103 -5.11 -5.04 15.75
C MET A 103 -4.99 -4.56 17.19
N SER A 104 -4.16 -5.24 17.99
CA SER A 104 -3.80 -4.79 19.33
C SER A 104 -2.64 -3.76 19.29
N ASP A 105 -2.39 -3.11 20.42
CA ASP A 105 -1.28 -2.15 20.57
C ASP A 105 0.12 -2.80 20.46
N TYR A 106 0.18 -4.13 20.47
CA TYR A 106 1.42 -4.90 20.35
C TYR A 106 1.70 -5.37 18.91
N VAL A 107 1.02 -4.81 17.91
CA VAL A 107 1.27 -5.09 16.49
C VAL A 107 2.14 -3.98 15.91
N ARG A 108 3.19 -4.36 15.22
CA ARG A 108 4.08 -3.44 14.49
C ARG A 108 3.99 -3.68 13.01
N ILE A 109 3.77 -2.63 12.25
CA ILE A 109 3.69 -2.68 10.79
C ILE A 109 4.74 -1.75 10.21
N GLY A 110 5.55 -2.30 9.31
CA GLY A 110 6.63 -1.58 8.65
C GLY A 110 6.16 -0.55 7.63
N GLU A 111 7.12 0.16 7.04
CA GLU A 111 6.91 1.17 6.01
C GLU A 111 6.42 0.55 4.69
N GLY A 112 5.62 1.30 3.94
CA GLY A 112 5.20 0.93 2.58
C GLY A 112 4.27 -0.27 2.50
N CYS A 113 3.67 -0.69 3.62
CA CYS A 113 2.73 -1.80 3.67
C CYS A 113 1.35 -1.41 3.15
N ILE A 114 0.65 -2.37 2.54
CA ILE A 114 -0.77 -2.25 2.17
C ILE A 114 -1.53 -3.36 2.89
N ILE A 115 -2.37 -2.96 3.85
CA ILE A 115 -3.19 -3.90 4.65
C ILE A 115 -4.65 -3.71 4.27
N CYS A 116 -5.22 -4.70 3.60
CA CYS A 116 -6.58 -4.64 3.09
C CYS A 116 -7.62 -4.94 4.17
N ARG A 117 -8.89 -4.73 3.80
CA ARG A 117 -10.05 -4.81 4.72
C ARG A 117 -10.19 -6.15 5.42
N ASN A 118 -10.76 -6.10 6.63
CA ASN A 118 -11.10 -7.25 7.46
C ASN A 118 -9.91 -8.14 7.84
N THR A 119 -8.70 -7.59 7.84
CA THR A 119 -7.54 -8.29 8.37
C THR A 119 -7.53 -8.18 9.89
N LEU A 120 -7.24 -9.28 10.55
CA LEU A 120 -7.14 -9.40 12.01
C LEU A 120 -5.71 -9.74 12.41
N PHE A 121 -5.13 -8.91 13.26
CA PHE A 121 -3.88 -9.22 13.96
C PHE A 121 -4.16 -9.35 15.46
N THR A 122 -3.80 -10.48 16.06
CA THR A 122 -4.07 -10.71 17.47
C THR A 122 -3.10 -9.91 18.37
N THR A 123 -1.96 -10.44 18.74
CA THR A 123 -1.01 -9.74 19.62
C THR A 123 0.43 -10.15 19.34
N ASN A 124 1.39 -9.26 19.66
CA ASN A 124 2.83 -9.50 19.51
C ASN A 124 3.22 -9.92 18.09
N ILE A 125 2.79 -9.14 17.09
CA ILE A 125 2.98 -9.45 15.66
C ILE A 125 3.88 -8.40 15.03
N GLU A 126 4.82 -8.84 14.21
CA GLU A 126 5.70 -7.98 13.43
C GLU A 126 5.49 -8.20 11.93
N ILE A 127 5.14 -7.13 11.22
CA ILE A 127 5.03 -7.10 9.76
C ILE A 127 6.17 -6.24 9.21
N GLY A 128 7.04 -6.86 8.42
CA GLY A 128 8.17 -6.18 7.77
C GLY A 128 7.74 -5.14 6.75
N ASN A 129 8.72 -4.41 6.21
CA ASN A 129 8.48 -3.35 5.25
C ASN A 129 7.93 -3.88 3.93
N HIS A 130 7.14 -3.04 3.25
CA HIS A 130 6.64 -3.30 1.91
C HIS A 130 5.84 -4.60 1.75
N CYS A 131 5.17 -5.05 2.82
CA CYS A 131 4.28 -6.20 2.76
C CYS A 131 2.92 -5.82 2.18
N ILE A 132 2.32 -6.75 1.45
CA ILE A 132 0.92 -6.67 1.01
C ILE A 132 0.16 -7.78 1.72
N ILE A 133 -0.87 -7.40 2.48
CA ILE A 133 -1.80 -8.32 3.13
C ILE A 133 -3.18 -8.07 2.56
N ASN A 134 -3.67 -9.02 1.79
CA ASN A 134 -4.94 -8.91 1.08
C ASN A 134 -6.13 -9.10 2.03
N VAL A 135 -7.35 -9.06 1.50
CA VAL A 135 -8.58 -9.02 2.29
C VAL A 135 -8.82 -10.30 3.13
N ASN A 136 -9.47 -10.15 4.28
CA ASN A 136 -9.92 -11.25 5.14
C ASN A 136 -8.79 -12.18 5.63
N CYS A 137 -7.61 -11.65 5.90
CA CYS A 137 -6.52 -12.43 6.49
C CYS A 137 -6.56 -12.38 8.02
N SER A 138 -6.02 -13.41 8.67
CA SER A 138 -5.88 -13.42 10.12
C SER A 138 -4.49 -13.92 10.53
N PHE A 139 -3.95 -13.30 11.59
CA PHE A 139 -2.64 -13.62 12.12
C PHE A 139 -2.74 -13.91 13.62
N GLY A 140 -2.29 -15.08 14.01
CA GLY A 140 -2.15 -15.51 15.40
C GLY A 140 -1.00 -14.78 16.10
N HIS A 141 -0.94 -14.95 17.42
CA HIS A 141 0.07 -14.32 18.27
C HIS A 141 1.50 -14.72 17.88
N ASP A 142 2.45 -13.85 18.15
CA ASP A 142 3.90 -14.07 17.96
C ASP A 142 4.32 -14.28 16.49
N THR A 143 3.45 -14.00 15.52
CA THR A 143 3.75 -14.13 14.10
C THR A 143 4.71 -13.05 13.63
N VAL A 144 5.74 -13.44 12.88
CA VAL A 144 6.64 -12.55 12.16
C VAL A 144 6.49 -12.74 10.66
N VAL A 145 6.15 -11.67 9.95
CA VAL A 145 6.10 -11.64 8.48
C VAL A 145 7.28 -10.79 7.98
N ASN A 146 8.18 -11.43 7.24
CA ASN A 146 9.36 -10.73 6.70
C ASN A 146 8.98 -9.73 5.61
N GLU A 147 9.89 -8.79 5.33
CA GLU A 147 9.70 -7.75 4.32
C GLU A 147 9.36 -8.31 2.93
N PHE A 148 8.64 -7.51 2.14
CA PHE A 148 8.18 -7.85 0.79
C PHE A 148 7.26 -9.07 0.69
N ALA A 149 6.73 -9.59 1.79
CA ALA A 149 5.76 -10.69 1.71
C ALA A 149 4.45 -10.23 1.02
N SER A 150 3.84 -11.16 0.29
CA SER A 150 2.49 -11.00 -0.27
C SER A 150 1.61 -12.11 0.27
N ILE A 151 0.68 -11.74 1.14
CA ILE A 151 -0.28 -12.66 1.76
C ILE A 151 -1.59 -12.54 1.00
N MET A 152 -2.02 -13.65 0.42
CA MET A 152 -3.23 -13.66 -0.42
C MET A 152 -4.50 -13.66 0.41
N SER A 153 -5.62 -13.30 -0.22
CA SER A 153 -6.93 -13.23 0.43
C SER A 153 -7.30 -14.51 1.18
N HIS A 154 -7.96 -14.34 2.33
CA HIS A 154 -8.44 -15.44 3.18
C HIS A 154 -7.33 -16.35 3.75
N THR A 155 -6.10 -15.87 3.85
CA THR A 155 -5.02 -16.61 4.49
C THR A 155 -5.14 -16.51 6.01
N ALA A 156 -5.08 -17.64 6.68
CA ALA A 156 -4.97 -17.73 8.13
C ALA A 156 -3.55 -18.22 8.50
N VAL A 157 -2.85 -17.41 9.29
CA VAL A 157 -1.54 -17.76 9.86
C VAL A 157 -1.76 -18.04 11.33
N ALA A 158 -1.47 -19.28 11.76
CA ALA A 158 -1.54 -19.63 13.18
C ALA A 158 -0.45 -18.91 13.97
N GLY A 159 -0.70 -18.70 15.26
CA GLY A 159 0.33 -18.25 16.19
C GLY A 159 1.37 -19.36 16.45
N ASP A 160 2.53 -18.95 16.94
CA ASP A 160 3.64 -19.85 17.30
C ASP A 160 3.44 -20.41 18.71
#